data_8e03c045890fdfda584cf309414213f2
#
_entry.id   8e03c045890fdfda584cf309414213f2
#
_cell.length_a   1.000
_cell.length_b   1.000
_cell.length_c   1.000
_cell.angle_alpha   90.00
_cell.angle_beta   90.00
_cell.angle_gamma   90.00
#
_symmetry.space_group_name_H-M   'P 1'
#
loop_
_entity.id
_entity.type
_entity.pdbx_description
1 polymer ?
#
loop_
_entity_poly.entity_id
_entity_poly.type
_entity_poly.pdbx_seq_one_letter_code
_entity_poly.pdbx_strand_id
1 'polypeptide(L)'
;PWSSAASDVYKRQDVHLNGAYHVSRPAFGVMKKKGYGRILMTTSAAGLYGNFGQTNYAAAKMGLVGLMNTLKLEGERSNIKVNTIAPVAASRLTADILPPDFIDKLEPELVAPMALYLVSEQCPVSGNIYNVGMGCFNRAAIVTGPGTVVGDGREIPDPEQLLAQWENVTSLNGAKEYWNATEQVGDVLQAFTQPAADAGGTAHAQGFETVDAIFDAMPNAFVADAAAGVDVVFQFTVTGGGGGDLNCVIKDSTSSVKAGVHKKPGCTLKMEAADFLNMMNGVLPAMQAYTSGKLIISGDIMKSQLIEKLFKFQI
;
A
#
# COMPACT_ATOMS: atom_id res chain seq x y z
N PRO A 1 -14.56 12.15 20.55
CA PRO A 1 -14.73 11.69 21.91
C PRO A 1 -14.68 10.16 21.93
N TRP A 2 -13.87 9.62 22.80
CA TRP A 2 -13.84 8.19 23.08
C TRP A 2 -15.25 7.79 23.51
N SER A 3 -15.80 6.72 22.95
CA SER A 3 -17.12 6.24 23.32
C SER A 3 -17.22 6.13 24.84
N SER A 4 -18.09 6.94 25.45
CA SER A 4 -18.12 7.15 26.88
C SER A 4 -18.79 6.00 27.68
N ALA A 5 -19.33 5.00 27.01
CA ALA A 5 -19.96 3.88 27.68
C ALA A 5 -19.10 2.62 27.51
N ALA A 6 -18.41 2.21 28.59
CA ALA A 6 -17.66 0.94 28.63
C ALA A 6 -18.50 -0.24 28.10
N SER A 7 -19.82 -0.23 28.37
CA SER A 7 -20.76 -1.22 27.84
C SER A 7 -20.81 -1.28 26.31
N ASP A 8 -20.64 -0.16 25.60
CA ASP A 8 -20.69 -0.15 24.14
C ASP A 8 -19.38 -0.63 23.52
N VAL A 9 -18.27 -0.41 24.21
CA VAL A 9 -16.96 -0.95 23.79
C VAL A 9 -16.99 -2.47 23.82
N TYR A 10 -17.41 -3.06 24.93
CA TYR A 10 -17.50 -4.52 25.07
C TYR A 10 -18.52 -5.14 24.13
N LYS A 11 -19.69 -4.54 23.95
CA LYS A 11 -20.70 -5.03 23.02
C LYS A 11 -20.18 -5.12 21.57
N ARG A 12 -19.42 -4.13 21.12
CA ARG A 12 -18.82 -4.16 19.77
C ARG A 12 -17.76 -5.24 19.63
N GLN A 13 -16.92 -5.41 20.67
CA GLN A 13 -15.94 -6.52 20.69
C GLN A 13 -16.64 -7.88 20.74
N ASP A 14 -17.68 -8.03 21.56
CA ASP A 14 -18.44 -9.27 21.67
C ASP A 14 -19.08 -9.68 20.35
N VAL A 15 -19.69 -8.74 19.64
CA VAL A 15 -20.33 -9.03 18.36
C VAL A 15 -19.30 -9.24 17.25
N HIS A 16 -18.34 -8.32 17.11
CA HIS A 16 -17.50 -8.26 15.93
C HIS A 16 -16.22 -9.11 16.01
N LEU A 17 -15.74 -9.44 17.20
CA LEU A 17 -14.56 -10.27 17.42
C LEU A 17 -14.90 -11.59 18.12
N ASN A 18 -15.45 -11.51 19.33
CA ASN A 18 -15.75 -12.70 20.12
C ASN A 18 -16.80 -13.60 19.45
N GLY A 19 -17.79 -12.99 18.78
CA GLY A 19 -18.78 -13.73 18.00
C GLY A 19 -18.15 -14.60 16.90
N ALA A 20 -17.20 -14.03 16.13
CA ALA A 20 -16.46 -14.80 15.13
C ALA A 20 -15.64 -15.94 15.76
N TYR A 21 -14.97 -15.68 16.88
CA TYR A 21 -14.21 -16.70 17.62
C TYR A 21 -15.12 -17.83 18.11
N HIS A 22 -16.23 -17.49 18.74
CA HIS A 22 -17.17 -18.49 19.30
C HIS A 22 -17.83 -19.37 18.23
N VAL A 23 -18.07 -18.84 17.05
CA VAL A 23 -18.60 -19.62 15.92
C VAL A 23 -17.50 -20.45 15.26
N SER A 24 -16.33 -19.89 15.07
CA SER A 24 -15.23 -20.56 14.37
C SER A 24 -14.64 -21.71 15.17
N ARG A 25 -14.51 -21.58 16.48
CA ARG A 25 -13.88 -22.58 17.36
C ARG A 25 -14.52 -23.97 17.27
N PRO A 26 -15.82 -24.16 17.45
CA PRO A 26 -16.45 -25.48 17.31
C PRO A 26 -16.43 -26.00 15.88
N ALA A 27 -16.65 -25.13 14.89
CA ALA A 27 -16.61 -25.47 13.48
C ALA A 27 -15.22 -25.97 13.06
N PHE A 28 -14.15 -25.31 13.52
CA PHE A 28 -12.78 -25.66 13.22
C PHE A 28 -12.41 -27.09 13.64
N GLY A 29 -12.88 -27.52 14.82
CA GLY A 29 -12.71 -28.90 15.31
C GLY A 29 -13.37 -29.96 14.40
N VAL A 30 -14.54 -29.64 13.83
CA VAL A 30 -15.24 -30.51 12.87
C VAL A 30 -14.51 -30.52 11.53
N MET A 31 -14.06 -29.35 11.06
CA MET A 31 -13.30 -29.20 9.82
C MET A 31 -11.98 -29.98 9.89
N LYS A 32 -11.26 -29.92 11.01
CA LYS A 32 -10.04 -30.73 11.22
C LYS A 32 -10.30 -32.23 11.08
N LYS A 33 -11.36 -32.74 11.70
CA LYS A 33 -11.73 -34.15 11.59
C LYS A 33 -12.10 -34.60 10.18
N LYS A 34 -12.69 -33.68 9.39
CA LYS A 34 -13.07 -33.93 7.99
C LYS A 34 -11.91 -33.75 6.99
N GLY A 35 -10.80 -33.13 7.38
CA GLY A 35 -9.71 -32.77 6.47
C GLY A 35 -10.11 -31.71 5.43
N TYR A 36 -11.13 -30.91 5.74
CA TYR A 36 -11.64 -29.86 4.85
C TYR A 36 -12.36 -28.76 5.64
N GLY A 37 -12.09 -27.50 5.29
CA GLY A 37 -12.79 -26.34 5.83
C GLY A 37 -12.56 -25.07 5.04
N ARG A 38 -13.55 -24.20 5.09
CA ARG A 38 -13.49 -22.83 4.53
C ARG A 38 -14.07 -21.87 5.55
N ILE A 39 -13.29 -20.89 5.94
CA ILE A 39 -13.69 -19.85 6.89
C ILE A 39 -13.48 -18.49 6.23
N LEU A 40 -14.55 -17.73 6.17
CA LEU A 40 -14.53 -16.35 5.68
C LEU A 40 -14.98 -15.44 6.82
N MET A 41 -14.13 -14.46 7.16
CA MET A 41 -14.43 -13.46 8.17
C MET A 41 -14.62 -12.09 7.51
N THR A 42 -15.53 -11.29 8.07
CA THR A 42 -15.80 -9.95 7.57
C THR A 42 -15.08 -8.92 8.44
N THR A 43 -13.93 -8.44 7.95
CA THR A 43 -13.21 -7.29 8.49
C THR A 43 -13.85 -5.98 8.00
N SER A 44 -13.12 -4.88 7.93
CA SER A 44 -13.62 -3.59 7.45
C SER A 44 -12.46 -2.71 7.02
N ALA A 45 -12.69 -1.81 6.07
CA ALA A 45 -11.78 -0.73 5.74
C ALA A 45 -11.41 0.11 6.98
N ALA A 46 -12.36 0.32 7.90
CA ALA A 46 -12.08 0.98 9.18
C ALA A 46 -11.08 0.20 10.04
N GLY A 47 -11.10 -1.14 9.99
CA GLY A 47 -10.11 -1.98 10.67
C GLY A 47 -8.75 -1.93 10.02
N LEU A 48 -8.68 -1.90 8.69
CA LEU A 48 -7.42 -1.93 7.93
C LEU A 48 -6.72 -0.57 7.90
N TYR A 49 -7.50 0.51 7.71
CA TYR A 49 -6.96 1.86 7.42
C TYR A 49 -7.34 2.90 8.47
N GLY A 50 -8.19 2.54 9.43
CA GLY A 50 -8.73 3.46 10.41
C GLY A 50 -9.95 4.25 9.89
N ASN A 51 -10.77 4.73 10.82
CA ASN A 51 -11.83 5.69 10.54
C ASN A 51 -12.12 6.52 11.80
N PHE A 52 -12.33 7.83 11.63
CA PHE A 52 -12.57 8.74 12.75
C PHE A 52 -13.79 8.29 13.59
N GLY A 53 -13.65 8.28 14.91
CA GLY A 53 -14.71 7.92 15.85
C GLY A 53 -15.03 6.42 15.95
N GLN A 54 -14.30 5.53 15.27
CA GLN A 54 -14.55 4.08 15.23
C GLN A 54 -13.43 3.24 15.88
N THR A 55 -12.73 3.75 16.87
CA THR A 55 -11.56 3.10 17.48
C THR A 55 -11.84 1.66 17.94
N ASN A 56 -12.93 1.45 18.71
CA ASN A 56 -13.31 0.12 19.21
C ASN A 56 -13.77 -0.84 18.11
N TYR A 57 -14.51 -0.32 17.12
CA TYR A 57 -14.93 -1.10 15.96
C TYR A 57 -13.74 -1.49 15.09
N ALA A 58 -12.85 -0.54 14.79
CA ALA A 58 -11.64 -0.76 14.02
C ALA A 58 -10.73 -1.81 14.67
N ALA A 59 -10.52 -1.71 16.00
CA ALA A 59 -9.75 -2.69 16.74
C ALA A 59 -10.36 -4.10 16.67
N ALA A 60 -11.67 -4.23 16.84
CA ALA A 60 -12.36 -5.52 16.73
C ALA A 60 -12.25 -6.12 15.31
N LYS A 61 -12.39 -5.28 14.27
CA LYS A 61 -12.31 -5.72 12.87
C LYS A 61 -10.87 -6.07 12.45
N MET A 62 -9.86 -5.36 12.95
CA MET A 62 -8.46 -5.76 12.74
C MET A 62 -8.11 -7.03 13.52
N GLY A 63 -8.73 -7.25 14.70
CA GLY A 63 -8.60 -8.48 15.45
C GLY A 63 -9.02 -9.73 14.67
N LEU A 64 -9.97 -9.63 13.72
CA LEU A 64 -10.33 -10.72 12.81
C LEU A 64 -9.21 -11.08 11.84
N VAL A 65 -8.41 -10.12 11.41
CA VAL A 65 -7.22 -10.39 10.59
C VAL A 65 -6.18 -11.17 11.42
N GLY A 66 -5.96 -10.80 12.68
CA GLY A 66 -5.11 -11.57 13.59
C GLY A 66 -5.61 -13.00 13.82
N LEU A 67 -6.94 -13.18 14.00
CA LEU A 67 -7.56 -14.48 14.12
C LEU A 67 -7.39 -15.33 12.86
N MET A 68 -7.62 -14.74 11.68
CA MET A 68 -7.36 -15.37 10.38
C MET A 68 -5.90 -15.82 10.27
N ASN A 69 -4.95 -14.95 10.60
CA ASN A 69 -3.52 -15.24 10.49
C ASN A 69 -3.08 -16.44 11.34
N THR A 70 -3.69 -16.63 12.48
CA THR A 70 -3.41 -17.81 13.33
C THR A 70 -4.11 -19.05 12.81
N LEU A 71 -5.41 -18.96 12.49
CA LEU A 71 -6.19 -20.10 12.03
C LEU A 71 -5.73 -20.67 10.70
N LYS A 72 -5.15 -19.83 9.79
CA LYS A 72 -4.57 -20.32 8.53
C LYS A 72 -3.43 -21.30 8.78
N LEU A 73 -2.58 -21.03 9.79
CA LEU A 73 -1.46 -21.90 10.16
C LEU A 73 -1.94 -23.19 10.82
N GLU A 74 -2.87 -23.06 11.78
CA GLU A 74 -3.45 -24.21 12.50
C GLU A 74 -4.28 -25.13 11.60
N GLY A 75 -4.82 -24.58 10.50
CA GLY A 75 -5.67 -25.29 9.55
C GLY A 75 -4.94 -25.89 8.34
N GLU A 76 -3.70 -25.49 8.10
CA GLU A 76 -2.96 -25.81 6.88
C GLU A 76 -2.91 -27.31 6.56
N ARG A 77 -2.51 -28.13 7.54
CA ARG A 77 -2.40 -29.59 7.39
C ARG A 77 -3.75 -30.30 7.24
N SER A 78 -4.86 -29.61 7.52
CA SER A 78 -6.22 -30.14 7.44
C SER A 78 -7.01 -29.55 6.27
N ASN A 79 -6.35 -28.92 5.29
CA ASN A 79 -6.99 -28.27 4.15
C ASN A 79 -8.08 -27.27 4.57
N ILE A 80 -7.87 -26.56 5.68
CA ILE A 80 -8.74 -25.49 6.12
C ILE A 80 -8.17 -24.17 5.60
N LYS A 81 -8.93 -23.46 4.75
CA LYS A 81 -8.55 -22.15 4.23
C LYS A 81 -9.33 -21.07 4.99
N VAL A 82 -8.62 -20.02 5.40
CA VAL A 82 -9.19 -18.93 6.20
C VAL A 82 -8.81 -17.61 5.53
N ASN A 83 -9.81 -16.82 5.15
CA ASN A 83 -9.61 -15.53 4.50
C ASN A 83 -10.51 -14.47 5.13
N THR A 84 -10.24 -13.19 4.85
CA THR A 84 -11.08 -12.08 5.28
C THR A 84 -11.49 -11.21 4.09
N ILE A 85 -12.68 -10.63 4.18
CA ILE A 85 -13.14 -9.58 3.27
C ILE A 85 -13.41 -8.29 4.06
N ALA A 86 -13.11 -7.15 3.44
CA ALA A 86 -13.50 -5.82 3.87
C ALA A 86 -14.52 -5.28 2.85
N PRO A 87 -15.82 -5.50 3.08
CA PRO A 87 -16.83 -5.14 2.12
C PRO A 87 -17.11 -3.63 2.12
N VAL A 88 -17.40 -3.10 0.92
CA VAL A 88 -17.95 -1.77 0.70
C VAL A 88 -19.34 -1.96 0.10
N ALA A 89 -20.36 -1.80 0.94
CA ALA A 89 -21.77 -1.97 0.55
C ALA A 89 -22.66 -0.98 1.31
N ALA A 90 -23.74 -0.57 0.71
CA ALA A 90 -24.76 0.25 1.38
C ALA A 90 -25.43 -0.56 2.49
N SER A 91 -25.72 0.11 3.58
CA SER A 91 -26.48 -0.41 4.69
C SER A 91 -27.45 0.65 5.21
N ARG A 92 -28.43 0.25 5.98
CA ARG A 92 -29.35 1.19 6.65
C ARG A 92 -28.60 2.21 7.53
N LEU A 93 -27.39 1.89 7.99
CA LEU A 93 -26.54 2.78 8.80
C LEU A 93 -25.75 3.78 7.96
N THR A 94 -25.62 3.56 6.66
CA THR A 94 -24.82 4.40 5.75
C THR A 94 -25.68 5.13 4.72
N ALA A 95 -26.96 4.78 4.60
CA ALA A 95 -27.88 5.35 3.62
C ALA A 95 -28.03 6.88 3.74
N ASP A 96 -28.00 7.40 4.98
CA ASP A 96 -28.17 8.83 5.24
C ASP A 96 -26.87 9.66 5.06
N ILE A 97 -25.73 8.98 4.84
CA ILE A 97 -24.41 9.62 4.78
C ILE A 97 -23.86 9.66 3.35
N LEU A 98 -24.35 8.77 2.48
CA LEU A 98 -23.86 8.62 1.12
C LEU A 98 -24.71 9.40 0.10
N PRO A 99 -24.10 10.01 -0.93
CA PRO A 99 -24.84 10.59 -2.03
C PRO A 99 -25.72 9.53 -2.72
N PRO A 100 -26.97 9.88 -3.13
CA PRO A 100 -27.90 8.93 -3.76
C PRO A 100 -27.31 8.19 -4.96
N ASP A 101 -26.53 8.85 -5.80
CA ASP A 101 -25.89 8.28 -6.99
C ASP A 101 -24.85 7.17 -6.68
N PHE A 102 -24.41 7.06 -5.42
CA PHE A 102 -23.52 6.03 -4.96
C PHE A 102 -24.26 4.84 -4.33
N ILE A 103 -25.45 5.05 -3.80
CA ILE A 103 -26.21 3.99 -3.10
C ILE A 103 -26.52 2.84 -4.04
N ASP A 104 -26.96 3.12 -5.27
CA ASP A 104 -27.27 2.11 -6.29
C ASP A 104 -26.05 1.28 -6.73
N LYS A 105 -24.84 1.80 -6.51
CA LYS A 105 -23.59 1.11 -6.85
C LYS A 105 -23.03 0.29 -5.67
N LEU A 106 -23.61 0.45 -4.49
CA LEU A 106 -23.15 -0.18 -3.25
C LEU A 106 -24.04 -1.36 -2.84
N GLU A 107 -24.65 -2.03 -3.80
CA GLU A 107 -25.49 -3.19 -3.54
C GLU A 107 -24.71 -4.30 -2.83
N PRO A 108 -25.22 -4.85 -1.71
CA PRO A 108 -24.58 -5.95 -1.00
C PRO A 108 -24.35 -7.19 -1.86
N GLU A 109 -25.16 -7.39 -2.88
CA GLU A 109 -25.08 -8.46 -3.87
C GLU A 109 -23.74 -8.46 -4.62
N LEU A 110 -23.10 -7.29 -4.78
CA LEU A 110 -21.78 -7.16 -5.41
C LEU A 110 -20.63 -7.71 -4.55
N VAL A 111 -20.88 -8.01 -3.28
CA VAL A 111 -19.92 -8.68 -2.38
C VAL A 111 -20.00 -10.20 -2.51
N ALA A 112 -21.18 -10.74 -2.82
CA ALA A 112 -21.47 -12.17 -2.80
C ALA A 112 -20.55 -13.02 -3.70
N PRO A 113 -20.17 -12.62 -4.93
CA PRO A 113 -19.31 -13.44 -5.79
C PRO A 113 -17.96 -13.78 -5.17
N MET A 114 -17.29 -12.80 -4.53
CA MET A 114 -16.02 -13.04 -3.85
C MET A 114 -16.22 -13.92 -2.62
N ALA A 115 -17.26 -13.69 -1.84
CA ALA A 115 -17.55 -14.50 -0.67
C ALA A 115 -17.79 -15.97 -1.06
N LEU A 116 -18.59 -16.20 -2.12
CA LEU A 116 -18.86 -17.54 -2.64
C LEU A 116 -17.58 -18.23 -3.13
N TYR A 117 -16.74 -17.53 -3.88
CA TYR A 117 -15.47 -18.07 -4.36
C TYR A 117 -14.55 -18.46 -3.19
N LEU A 118 -14.40 -17.60 -2.20
CA LEU A 118 -13.50 -17.85 -1.06
C LEU A 118 -13.95 -19.00 -0.15
N VAL A 119 -15.24 -19.37 -0.15
CA VAL A 119 -15.75 -20.53 0.59
C VAL A 119 -15.93 -21.78 -0.27
N SER A 120 -15.65 -21.70 -1.57
CA SER A 120 -15.74 -22.84 -2.49
C SER A 120 -14.55 -23.79 -2.36
N GLU A 121 -14.69 -25.00 -2.90
CA GLU A 121 -13.59 -25.95 -3.03
C GLU A 121 -12.47 -25.45 -3.94
N GLN A 122 -12.81 -24.64 -4.92
CA GLN A 122 -11.89 -24.07 -5.90
C GLN A 122 -10.96 -22.99 -5.31
N CYS A 123 -11.23 -22.48 -4.10
CA CYS A 123 -10.39 -21.49 -3.47
C CYS A 123 -9.05 -22.09 -3.02
N PRO A 124 -7.91 -21.73 -3.65
CA PRO A 124 -6.60 -22.28 -3.31
C PRO A 124 -5.91 -21.52 -2.17
N VAL A 125 -6.37 -20.29 -1.87
CA VAL A 125 -5.66 -19.33 -1.03
C VAL A 125 -6.14 -19.34 0.42
N SER A 126 -5.24 -18.98 1.33
CA SER A 126 -5.50 -18.82 2.75
C SER A 126 -4.68 -17.63 3.29
N GLY A 127 -5.20 -16.92 4.27
CA GLY A 127 -4.49 -15.82 4.92
C GLY A 127 -4.54 -14.50 4.13
N ASN A 128 -5.46 -14.35 3.21
CA ASN A 128 -5.59 -13.15 2.41
C ASN A 128 -6.73 -12.25 2.89
N ILE A 129 -6.53 -10.96 2.67
CA ILE A 129 -7.50 -9.89 2.93
C ILE A 129 -7.95 -9.33 1.58
N TYR A 130 -9.25 -9.21 1.36
CA TYR A 130 -9.80 -8.65 0.12
C TYR A 130 -10.74 -7.49 0.39
N ASN A 131 -10.49 -6.34 -0.24
CA ASN A 131 -11.50 -5.29 -0.35
C ASN A 131 -12.47 -5.67 -1.46
N VAL A 132 -13.76 -5.56 -1.19
CA VAL A 132 -14.82 -6.10 -2.07
C VAL A 132 -16.01 -5.16 -2.09
N GLY A 133 -16.44 -4.71 -3.25
CA GLY A 133 -17.66 -3.90 -3.43
C GLY A 133 -17.65 -3.13 -4.72
N MET A 134 -18.80 -2.69 -5.17
CA MET A 134 -18.98 -1.90 -6.39
C MET A 134 -18.39 -2.58 -7.65
N GLY A 135 -18.32 -3.92 -7.68
CA GLY A 135 -17.66 -4.64 -8.77
C GLY A 135 -16.12 -4.53 -8.74
N CYS A 136 -15.53 -3.90 -7.72
CA CYS A 136 -14.09 -3.82 -7.52
C CYS A 136 -13.62 -4.86 -6.49
N PHE A 137 -12.58 -5.59 -6.86
CA PHE A 137 -11.98 -6.63 -6.02
C PHE A 137 -10.47 -6.44 -6.02
N ASN A 138 -9.89 -6.23 -4.85
CA ASN A 138 -8.44 -6.15 -4.73
C ASN A 138 -7.96 -6.78 -3.42
N ARG A 139 -6.69 -7.19 -3.41
CA ARG A 139 -6.04 -7.76 -2.24
C ARG A 139 -5.39 -6.66 -1.43
N ALA A 140 -5.63 -6.67 -0.13
CA ALA A 140 -4.85 -5.92 0.86
C ALA A 140 -3.84 -6.85 1.53
N ALA A 141 -2.71 -6.29 1.97
CA ALA A 141 -1.65 -7.06 2.62
C ALA A 141 -0.98 -6.27 3.73
N ILE A 142 -0.42 -6.97 4.72
CA ILE A 142 0.50 -6.42 5.71
C ILE A 142 1.90 -6.74 5.20
N VAL A 143 2.67 -5.71 4.93
CA VAL A 143 4.04 -5.83 4.43
C VAL A 143 5.02 -5.25 5.43
N THR A 144 6.23 -5.77 5.44
CA THR A 144 7.32 -5.29 6.26
C THR A 144 8.51 -4.97 5.36
N GLY A 145 9.04 -3.76 5.48
CA GLY A 145 10.26 -3.36 4.79
C GLY A 145 11.49 -4.12 5.30
N PRO A 146 12.59 -4.10 4.56
CA PRO A 146 13.81 -4.80 4.96
C PRO A 146 14.42 -4.26 6.27
N GLY A 147 14.17 -2.97 6.57
CA GLY A 147 14.74 -2.32 7.72
C GLY A 147 16.26 -2.20 7.66
N THR A 148 16.88 -1.94 8.81
CA THR A 148 18.33 -1.87 8.97
C THR A 148 18.72 -2.29 10.39
N VAL A 149 19.95 -2.75 10.57
CA VAL A 149 20.54 -3.00 11.89
C VAL A 149 21.21 -1.72 12.37
N VAL A 150 20.86 -1.27 13.56
CA VAL A 150 21.50 -0.13 14.22
C VAL A 150 22.30 -0.65 15.42
N GLY A 151 23.60 -0.37 15.43
CA GLY A 151 24.52 -0.90 16.43
C GLY A 151 24.94 -2.36 16.15
N ASP A 152 25.49 -3.01 17.15
CA ASP A 152 26.02 -4.38 17.09
C ASP A 152 25.07 -5.44 17.70
N GLY A 153 23.87 -5.04 18.11
CA GLY A 153 22.90 -5.89 18.77
C GLY A 153 23.20 -6.25 20.22
N ARG A 154 24.28 -5.69 20.81
CA ARG A 154 24.69 -5.89 22.21
C ARG A 154 24.49 -4.64 23.05
N GLU A 155 24.83 -3.50 22.50
CA GLU A 155 24.60 -2.21 23.12
C GLU A 155 23.27 -1.63 22.68
N ILE A 156 22.63 -0.89 23.58
CA ILE A 156 21.39 -0.17 23.28
C ILE A 156 21.76 1.03 22.40
N PRO A 157 21.27 1.11 21.16
CA PRO A 157 21.60 2.23 20.30
C PRO A 157 20.95 3.53 20.82
N ASP A 158 21.66 4.63 20.69
CA ASP A 158 21.12 5.96 20.98
C ASP A 158 20.02 6.36 19.97
N PRO A 159 19.04 7.17 20.39
CA PRO A 159 18.00 7.68 19.48
C PRO A 159 18.58 8.40 18.26
N GLU A 160 19.72 9.06 18.39
CA GLU A 160 20.43 9.76 17.32
C GLU A 160 20.97 8.80 16.26
N GLN A 161 21.47 7.63 16.67
CA GLN A 161 21.89 6.57 15.75
C GLN A 161 20.72 6.01 14.97
N LEU A 162 19.55 5.83 15.62
CA LEU A 162 18.32 5.44 14.96
C LEU A 162 17.84 6.51 13.98
N LEU A 163 17.90 7.79 14.38
CA LEU A 163 17.52 8.92 13.53
C LEU A 163 18.39 8.98 12.27
N ALA A 164 19.70 8.73 12.40
CA ALA A 164 20.61 8.70 11.26
C ALA A 164 20.28 7.58 10.24
N GLN A 165 19.55 6.54 10.66
CA GLN A 165 19.14 5.43 9.83
C GLN A 165 17.62 5.45 9.51
N TRP A 166 16.93 6.56 9.80
CA TRP A 166 15.46 6.62 9.76
C TRP A 166 14.87 6.29 8.39
N GLU A 167 15.51 6.72 7.32
CA GLU A 167 15.10 6.41 5.95
C GLU A 167 15.12 4.90 5.68
N ASN A 168 16.15 4.20 6.10
CA ASN A 168 16.26 2.76 5.97
C ASN A 168 15.21 2.03 6.84
N VAL A 169 15.00 2.51 8.07
CA VAL A 169 13.98 1.96 8.99
C VAL A 169 12.58 2.07 8.42
N THR A 170 12.27 3.18 7.75
CA THR A 170 10.92 3.46 7.22
C THR A 170 10.70 3.02 5.77
N SER A 171 11.75 2.60 5.08
CA SER A 171 11.66 2.17 3.68
C SER A 171 10.82 0.91 3.54
N LEU A 172 9.87 0.95 2.59
CA LEU A 172 9.14 -0.22 2.14
C LEU A 172 9.67 -0.77 0.81
N ASN A 173 10.78 -0.22 0.31
CA ASN A 173 11.42 -0.76 -0.89
C ASN A 173 11.94 -2.18 -0.61
N GLY A 174 11.52 -3.16 -1.42
CA GLY A 174 11.81 -4.57 -1.15
C GLY A 174 10.96 -5.19 -0.03
N ALA A 175 9.88 -4.51 0.40
CA ALA A 175 8.98 -5.05 1.42
C ALA A 175 8.37 -6.38 1.00
N LYS A 176 8.20 -7.28 1.97
CA LYS A 176 7.59 -8.59 1.77
C LYS A 176 6.49 -8.88 2.79
N GLU A 177 5.63 -9.82 2.43
CA GLU A 177 4.66 -10.41 3.34
C GLU A 177 5.31 -11.60 4.05
N TYR A 178 4.99 -11.76 5.33
CA TYR A 178 5.37 -12.95 6.08
C TYR A 178 4.18 -13.91 6.21
N TRP A 179 4.45 -15.19 5.99
CA TRP A 179 3.46 -16.22 6.23
C TRP A 179 3.15 -16.38 7.72
N ASN A 180 4.18 -16.28 8.57
CA ASN A 180 4.07 -16.40 10.02
C ASN A 180 5.13 -15.57 10.74
N ALA A 181 4.97 -15.42 12.05
CA ALA A 181 5.90 -14.67 12.91
C ALA A 181 7.32 -15.27 12.95
N THR A 182 7.46 -16.58 12.77
CA THR A 182 8.78 -17.25 12.81
C THR A 182 9.64 -16.84 11.62
N GLU A 183 9.04 -16.67 10.44
CA GLU A 183 9.74 -16.16 9.26
C GLU A 183 10.26 -14.74 9.50
N GLN A 184 9.41 -13.87 10.05
CA GLN A 184 9.80 -12.48 10.37
C GLN A 184 10.95 -12.44 11.40
N VAL A 185 10.84 -13.22 12.47
CA VAL A 185 11.90 -13.33 13.48
C VAL A 185 13.18 -13.92 12.86
N GLY A 186 13.04 -14.89 11.96
CA GLY A 186 14.16 -15.47 11.22
C GLY A 186 14.96 -14.43 10.44
N ASP A 187 14.29 -13.54 9.75
CA ASP A 187 14.94 -12.45 9.01
C ASP A 187 15.67 -11.47 9.94
N VAL A 188 15.07 -11.12 11.09
CA VAL A 188 15.74 -10.29 12.09
C VAL A 188 17.02 -10.97 12.61
N LEU A 189 16.95 -12.26 12.92
CA LEU A 189 18.13 -13.02 13.37
C LEU A 189 19.20 -13.11 12.27
N GLN A 190 18.78 -13.30 11.02
CA GLN A 190 19.69 -13.37 9.89
C GLN A 190 20.42 -12.04 9.67
N ALA A 191 19.75 -10.90 9.85
CA ALA A 191 20.36 -9.58 9.74
C ALA A 191 21.53 -9.38 10.74
N PHE A 192 21.51 -10.05 11.90
CA PHE A 192 22.60 -10.01 12.88
C PHE A 192 23.66 -11.06 12.66
N THR A 193 23.34 -12.19 12.03
CA THR A 193 24.27 -13.31 11.86
C THR A 193 25.06 -13.26 10.55
N GLN A 194 24.54 -12.61 9.54
CA GLN A 194 25.36 -12.22 8.41
C GLN A 194 26.24 -11.05 8.91
N PRO A 195 27.60 -11.20 8.94
CA PRO A 195 28.42 -10.01 9.02
C PRO A 195 27.87 -9.12 7.92
N ALA A 196 27.77 -7.83 8.17
CA ALA A 196 27.50 -6.87 7.13
C ALA A 196 28.46 -7.22 5.98
N ALA A 197 28.04 -8.20 5.16
CA ALA A 197 28.58 -8.36 3.84
C ALA A 197 28.27 -6.99 3.28
N ASP A 198 29.33 -6.17 3.26
CA ASP A 198 29.28 -4.81 2.86
C ASP A 198 27.86 -4.46 2.40
N ALA A 199 27.21 -3.53 3.10
CA ALA A 199 26.07 -2.87 2.53
C ALA A 199 26.53 -2.19 1.20
N GLY A 200 27.41 -2.90 0.52
CA GLY A 200 27.98 -2.83 -0.78
C GLY A 200 27.23 -3.78 -1.67
N GLY A 201 26.17 -3.28 -2.25
CA GLY A 201 25.71 -3.72 -3.51
C GLY A 201 24.84 -4.98 -3.57
N THR A 202 23.57 -4.98 -3.10
CA THR A 202 22.60 -4.64 -4.14
C THR A 202 22.66 -3.12 -4.22
N ALA A 203 23.19 -2.63 -5.30
CA ALA A 203 23.21 -1.21 -5.56
C ALA A 203 21.83 -0.68 -5.19
N HIS A 204 21.72 0.03 -4.05
CA HIS A 204 20.86 1.18 -4.02
C HIS A 204 21.40 1.95 -5.21
N ALA A 205 20.69 1.90 -6.31
CA ALA A 205 20.88 2.87 -7.34
C ALA A 205 20.79 4.16 -6.54
N GLN A 206 21.90 4.87 -6.41
CA GLN A 206 22.00 6.06 -5.58
C GLN A 206 20.83 6.92 -5.99
N GLY A 207 19.90 7.16 -5.05
CA GLY A 207 18.78 8.04 -5.31
C GLY A 207 19.36 9.34 -5.85
N PHE A 208 18.63 10.04 -6.64
CA PHE A 208 19.11 11.30 -7.23
C PHE A 208 19.46 12.28 -6.11
N GLU A 209 20.69 12.77 -6.09
CA GLU A 209 21.15 13.76 -5.12
C GLU A 209 20.78 15.19 -5.54
N THR A 210 20.56 15.41 -6.85
CA THR A 210 20.24 16.72 -7.42
C THR A 210 19.13 16.62 -8.46
N VAL A 211 18.41 17.72 -8.67
CA VAL A 211 17.39 17.84 -9.71
C VAL A 211 18.01 17.68 -11.10
N ASP A 212 19.21 18.19 -11.30
CA ASP A 212 19.93 18.05 -12.57
C ASP A 212 20.23 16.57 -12.89
N ALA A 213 20.61 15.78 -11.89
CA ALA A 213 20.84 14.33 -12.08
C ALA A 213 19.56 13.59 -12.53
N ILE A 214 18.38 14.00 -12.04
CA ILE A 214 17.10 13.47 -12.53
C ILE A 214 16.88 13.86 -13.99
N PHE A 215 17.12 15.10 -14.32
CA PHE A 215 16.92 15.63 -15.67
C PHE A 215 17.87 14.97 -16.68
N ASP A 216 19.10 14.73 -16.29
CA ASP A 216 20.11 14.03 -17.11
C ASP A 216 19.76 12.55 -17.30
N ALA A 217 19.08 11.93 -16.32
CA ALA A 217 18.64 10.53 -16.40
C ALA A 217 17.37 10.34 -17.26
N MET A 218 16.55 11.37 -17.44
CA MET A 218 15.26 11.26 -18.16
C MET A 218 15.36 10.64 -19.55
N PRO A 219 16.33 11.02 -20.42
CA PRO A 219 16.44 10.41 -21.75
C PRO A 219 16.65 8.89 -21.71
N ASN A 220 17.41 8.40 -20.74
CA ASN A 220 17.71 6.99 -20.57
C ASN A 220 16.56 6.21 -19.88
N ALA A 221 15.74 6.92 -19.10
CA ALA A 221 14.56 6.33 -18.43
C ALA A 221 13.34 6.20 -19.37
N PHE A 222 13.40 6.74 -20.57
CA PHE A 222 12.27 6.78 -21.49
C PHE A 222 11.94 5.40 -22.08
N VAL A 223 10.65 5.05 -22.04
CA VAL A 223 10.12 3.77 -22.55
C VAL A 223 9.37 4.01 -23.86
N ALA A 224 10.04 3.80 -24.99
CA ALA A 224 9.51 4.08 -26.31
C ALA A 224 8.21 3.30 -26.65
N ASP A 225 8.12 2.03 -26.22
CA ASP A 225 6.95 1.18 -26.44
C ASP A 225 5.69 1.71 -25.71
N ALA A 226 5.87 2.36 -24.55
CA ALA A 226 4.77 2.96 -23.79
C ALA A 226 4.29 4.28 -24.39
N ALA A 227 5.06 4.87 -25.32
CA ALA A 227 4.79 6.13 -25.96
C ALA A 227 4.03 6.01 -27.29
N ALA A 228 3.62 4.82 -27.68
CA ALA A 228 2.86 4.60 -28.93
C ALA A 228 1.54 5.39 -28.91
N GLY A 229 1.39 6.31 -29.88
CA GLY A 229 0.21 7.17 -29.99
C GLY A 229 0.15 8.33 -28.99
N VAL A 230 1.20 8.58 -28.22
CA VAL A 230 1.30 9.67 -27.26
C VAL A 230 1.96 10.90 -27.93
N ASP A 231 1.24 12.04 -27.94
CA ASP A 231 1.74 13.35 -28.33
C ASP A 231 1.50 14.33 -27.18
N VAL A 232 2.56 14.68 -26.46
CA VAL A 232 2.47 15.52 -25.27
C VAL A 232 3.77 16.29 -25.02
N VAL A 233 3.63 17.50 -24.50
CA VAL A 233 4.74 18.28 -23.97
C VAL A 233 4.56 18.41 -22.46
N PHE A 234 5.46 17.83 -21.71
CA PHE A 234 5.57 18.03 -20.26
C PHE A 234 6.53 19.19 -19.98
N GLN A 235 6.12 20.07 -19.07
CA GLN A 235 6.95 21.11 -18.50
C GLN A 235 7.15 20.80 -17.01
N PHE A 236 8.39 20.69 -16.59
CA PHE A 236 8.76 20.62 -15.18
C PHE A 236 9.30 21.98 -14.77
N THR A 237 8.70 22.56 -13.74
CA THR A 237 9.15 23.82 -13.13
C THR A 237 9.51 23.54 -11.69
N VAL A 238 10.78 23.31 -11.41
CA VAL A 238 11.28 22.99 -10.09
C VAL A 238 11.83 24.26 -9.46
N THR A 239 11.20 24.70 -8.36
CA THR A 239 11.54 25.95 -7.67
C THR A 239 12.46 25.70 -6.47
N GLY A 240 13.15 26.73 -5.99
CA GLY A 240 14.06 26.65 -4.84
C GLY A 240 15.51 26.41 -5.23
N GLY A 241 16.38 26.24 -4.22
CA GLY A 241 17.81 26.01 -4.44
C GLY A 241 18.08 24.69 -5.16
N GLY A 242 18.82 24.72 -6.25
CA GLY A 242 19.08 23.55 -7.09
C GLY A 242 17.93 23.16 -8.03
N GLY A 243 16.88 23.99 -8.12
CA GLY A 243 15.78 23.79 -9.06
C GLY A 243 16.10 24.25 -10.47
N GLY A 244 15.16 24.05 -11.40
CA GLY A 244 15.31 24.46 -12.80
C GLY A 244 14.04 24.18 -13.60
N ASP A 245 14.02 24.67 -14.82
CA ASP A 245 12.96 24.39 -15.78
C ASP A 245 13.44 23.39 -16.83
N LEU A 246 12.62 22.35 -17.04
CA LEU A 246 12.87 21.35 -18.07
C LEU A 246 11.59 21.07 -18.83
N ASN A 247 11.70 20.92 -20.15
CA ASN A 247 10.59 20.42 -20.95
C ASN A 247 10.95 19.11 -21.64
N CYS A 248 9.95 18.23 -21.72
CA CYS A 248 10.05 16.95 -22.39
C CYS A 248 8.96 16.85 -23.46
N VAL A 249 9.37 16.79 -24.71
CA VAL A 249 8.47 16.59 -25.85
C VAL A 249 8.45 15.13 -26.21
N ILE A 250 7.27 14.52 -26.15
CA ILE A 250 7.04 13.14 -26.56
C ILE A 250 6.17 13.15 -27.80
N LYS A 251 6.70 12.57 -28.87
CA LYS A 251 6.03 12.48 -30.16
C LYS A 251 6.61 11.31 -30.96
N ASP A 252 5.75 10.63 -31.73
CA ASP A 252 6.15 9.53 -32.63
C ASP A 252 7.02 8.46 -31.92
N SER A 253 6.64 8.09 -30.68
CA SER A 253 7.38 7.15 -29.80
C SER A 253 8.83 7.57 -29.50
N THR A 254 9.13 8.87 -29.60
CA THR A 254 10.43 9.44 -29.22
C THR A 254 10.28 10.46 -28.11
N SER A 255 11.35 10.71 -27.36
CA SER A 255 11.40 11.78 -26.35
C SER A 255 12.53 12.75 -26.66
N SER A 256 12.28 14.05 -26.46
CA SER A 256 13.29 15.11 -26.54
C SER A 256 13.22 15.95 -25.25
N VAL A 257 14.27 15.87 -24.46
CA VAL A 257 14.38 16.55 -23.16
C VAL A 257 15.28 17.77 -23.36
N LYS A 258 14.82 18.97 -22.92
CA LYS A 258 15.55 20.23 -23.04
C LYS A 258 15.37 21.08 -21.81
N ALA A 259 16.44 21.76 -21.39
CA ALA A 259 16.35 22.77 -20.36
C ALA A 259 15.55 24.00 -20.86
N GLY A 260 14.85 24.64 -19.91
CA GLY A 260 14.06 25.84 -20.13
C GLY A 260 12.57 25.61 -20.29
N VAL A 261 11.84 26.70 -20.51
CA VAL A 261 10.37 26.72 -20.57
C VAL A 261 9.89 26.55 -22.02
N HIS A 262 8.98 25.60 -22.22
CA HIS A 262 8.31 25.38 -23.50
C HIS A 262 7.17 26.39 -23.72
N LYS A 263 7.02 26.92 -24.96
CA LYS A 263 6.02 27.95 -25.27
C LYS A 263 4.57 27.48 -25.14
N LYS A 264 4.30 26.18 -25.31
CA LYS A 264 2.97 25.58 -25.28
C LYS A 264 3.04 24.19 -24.63
N PRO A 265 3.18 24.11 -23.30
CA PRO A 265 3.13 22.81 -22.60
C PRO A 265 1.71 22.27 -22.60
N GLY A 266 1.57 20.95 -22.77
CA GLY A 266 0.30 20.24 -22.62
C GLY A 266 -0.02 19.94 -21.15
N CYS A 267 1.03 19.73 -20.36
CA CYS A 267 0.94 19.48 -18.92
C CYS A 267 2.17 20.09 -18.23
N THR A 268 1.95 20.89 -17.19
CA THR A 268 3.01 21.50 -16.39
C THR A 268 2.96 20.97 -14.97
N LEU A 269 4.09 20.51 -14.48
CA LEU A 269 4.29 20.07 -13.10
C LEU A 269 5.19 21.08 -12.40
N LYS A 270 4.69 21.69 -11.32
CA LYS A 270 5.44 22.66 -10.52
C LYS A 270 5.60 22.16 -9.10
N MET A 271 6.84 22.17 -8.59
CA MET A 271 7.18 21.65 -7.28
C MET A 271 8.45 22.31 -6.74
N GLU A 272 8.66 22.30 -5.44
CA GLU A 272 9.94 22.69 -4.83
C GLU A 272 10.99 21.61 -5.00
N ALA A 273 12.28 21.98 -5.13
CA ALA A 273 13.38 21.05 -5.43
C ALA A 273 13.50 19.91 -4.41
N ALA A 274 13.39 20.21 -3.12
CA ALA A 274 13.46 19.19 -2.08
C ALA A 274 12.29 18.17 -2.17
N ASP A 275 11.07 18.66 -2.43
CA ASP A 275 9.90 17.79 -2.59
C ASP A 275 9.96 16.99 -3.90
N PHE A 276 10.52 17.59 -4.97
CA PHE A 276 10.74 16.91 -6.26
C PHE A 276 11.75 15.76 -6.12
N LEU A 277 12.87 16.00 -5.43
CA LEU A 277 13.85 14.95 -5.11
C LEU A 277 13.22 13.81 -4.28
N ASN A 278 12.47 14.16 -3.23
CA ASN A 278 11.77 13.17 -2.41
C ASN A 278 10.77 12.37 -3.24
N MET A 279 10.05 12.99 -4.16
CA MET A 279 9.09 12.31 -5.04
C MET A 279 9.80 11.37 -6.01
N MET A 280 10.88 11.81 -6.64
CA MET A 280 11.63 11.00 -7.60
C MET A 280 12.38 9.85 -6.94
N ASN A 281 12.80 10.01 -5.70
CA ASN A 281 13.44 8.96 -4.88
C ASN A 281 12.43 8.03 -4.16
N GLY A 282 11.12 8.18 -4.44
CA GLY A 282 10.08 7.33 -3.85
C GLY A 282 9.72 7.64 -2.39
N VAL A 283 10.31 8.66 -1.78
CA VAL A 283 10.03 9.08 -0.39
C VAL A 283 8.67 9.79 -0.29
N LEU A 284 8.30 10.57 -1.30
CA LEU A 284 7.02 11.29 -1.36
C LEU A 284 6.16 10.77 -2.50
N PRO A 285 5.06 10.03 -2.23
CA PRO A 285 4.16 9.59 -3.28
C PRO A 285 3.55 10.75 -4.08
N ALA A 286 3.52 10.65 -5.41
CA ALA A 286 3.03 11.73 -6.30
C ALA A 286 1.59 12.16 -5.97
N MET A 287 0.71 11.22 -5.61
CA MET A 287 -0.67 11.52 -5.19
C MET A 287 -0.69 12.32 -3.87
N GLN A 288 0.17 11.98 -2.92
CA GLN A 288 0.29 12.71 -1.65
C GLN A 288 0.84 14.13 -1.90
N ALA A 289 1.84 14.27 -2.76
CA ALA A 289 2.38 15.56 -3.16
C ALA A 289 1.30 16.45 -3.80
N TYR A 290 0.46 15.88 -4.65
CA TYR A 290 -0.64 16.61 -5.30
C TYR A 290 -1.74 17.01 -4.28
N THR A 291 -2.20 16.09 -3.45
CA THR A 291 -3.27 16.37 -2.47
C THR A 291 -2.84 17.32 -1.36
N SER A 292 -1.55 17.33 -1.00
CA SER A 292 -0.97 18.27 -0.02
C SER A 292 -0.61 19.64 -0.62
N GLY A 293 -0.80 19.84 -1.95
CA GLY A 293 -0.47 21.09 -2.63
C GLY A 293 1.02 21.32 -2.89
N LYS A 294 1.88 20.35 -2.61
CA LYS A 294 3.32 20.37 -2.90
C LYS A 294 3.60 20.22 -4.40
N LEU A 295 2.82 19.38 -5.08
CA LEU A 295 2.81 19.23 -6.53
C LEU A 295 1.63 20.01 -7.12
N ILE A 296 1.91 20.99 -7.93
CA ILE A 296 0.89 21.76 -8.68
C ILE A 296 0.93 21.30 -10.12
N ILE A 297 -0.21 20.78 -10.60
CA ILE A 297 -0.36 20.36 -11.99
C ILE A 297 -1.27 21.35 -12.70
N SER A 298 -0.82 21.85 -13.87
CA SER A 298 -1.57 22.76 -14.73
C SER A 298 -1.65 22.21 -16.15
N GLY A 299 -2.77 22.46 -16.83
CA GLY A 299 -3.06 21.89 -18.14
C GLY A 299 -3.84 20.57 -18.02
N ASP A 300 -3.52 19.59 -18.85
CA ASP A 300 -4.22 18.30 -18.88
C ASP A 300 -3.68 17.35 -17.78
N ILE A 301 -4.42 17.27 -16.68
CA ILE A 301 -4.07 16.42 -15.52
C ILE A 301 -3.99 14.93 -15.91
N MET A 302 -4.84 14.48 -16.84
CA MET A 302 -4.81 13.07 -17.26
C MET A 302 -3.48 12.71 -17.94
N LYS A 303 -2.85 13.68 -18.60
CA LYS A 303 -1.52 13.47 -19.20
C LYS A 303 -0.43 13.30 -18.16
N SER A 304 -0.54 13.90 -16.97
CA SER A 304 0.48 13.72 -15.93
C SER A 304 0.61 12.25 -15.48
N GLN A 305 -0.48 11.47 -15.53
CA GLN A 305 -0.46 10.05 -15.19
C GLN A 305 0.34 9.18 -16.18
N LEU A 306 0.61 9.71 -17.37
CA LEU A 306 1.44 9.00 -18.35
C LEU A 306 2.92 9.00 -17.96
N ILE A 307 3.37 9.92 -17.12
CA ILE A 307 4.79 10.07 -16.76
C ILE A 307 5.34 8.76 -16.16
N GLU A 308 4.60 8.11 -15.25
CA GLU A 308 5.02 6.85 -14.62
C GLU A 308 5.15 5.68 -15.63
N LYS A 309 4.39 5.73 -16.71
CA LYS A 309 4.47 4.73 -17.79
C LYS A 309 5.58 5.03 -18.79
N LEU A 310 5.80 6.31 -19.05
CA LEU A 310 6.72 6.80 -20.06
C LEU A 310 8.17 6.85 -19.60
N PHE A 311 8.39 6.90 -18.27
CA PHE A 311 9.73 6.96 -17.69
C PHE A 311 9.88 5.89 -16.61
N LYS A 312 10.93 5.07 -16.73
CA LYS A 312 11.33 4.04 -15.76
C LYS A 312 12.74 4.38 -15.30
N PHE A 313 12.84 5.11 -14.23
CA PHE A 313 14.11 5.40 -13.59
C PHE A 313 14.61 4.12 -12.89
N GLN A 314 15.87 3.78 -13.13
CA GLN A 314 16.56 2.75 -12.36
C GLN A 314 17.15 3.46 -11.14
N ILE A 315 16.44 3.40 -10.03
CA ILE A 315 16.83 3.99 -8.74
C ILE A 315 17.27 2.85 -7.83
#